data_8937e2b7fcb56da6081e20ccd2c48832
#
_entry.id   8937e2b7fcb56da6081e20ccd2c48832
#
_cell.length_a   1.000
_cell.length_b   1.000
_cell.length_c   1.000
_cell.angle_alpha   90.00
_cell.angle_beta   90.00
_cell.angle_gamma   90.00
#
_symmetry.space_group_name_H-M   'P 1'
#
loop_
_entity.id
_entity.type
_entity.pdbx_description
1 polymer ?
#
loop_
_entity_poly.entity_id
_entity_poly.type
_entity_poly.pdbx_seq_one_letter_code
_entity_poly.pdbx_strand_id
1 'polypeptide(L)' 'MKVCIVGSGSWGTALAIKSVMAGNDTTLYCRRAEFKDELIKYKENKSYLAGVILPDELIISSDLQT' A
#
# COMPACT_ATOMS: atom_id res chain seq x y z
N MET A 1 -2.70 13.64 8.87
CA MET A 1 -3.78 13.64 7.85
C MET A 1 -4.03 12.20 7.41
N LYS A 2 -5.28 11.88 7.11
CA LYS A 2 -5.62 10.55 6.59
C LYS A 2 -5.59 10.59 5.06
N VAL A 3 -4.85 9.66 4.48
CA VAL A 3 -4.69 9.58 3.04
C VAL A 3 -5.10 8.17 2.57
N CYS A 4 -5.97 8.13 1.56
CA CYS A 4 -6.40 6.86 0.96
C CYS A 4 -5.94 6.84 -0.49
N ILE A 5 -5.20 5.80 -0.85
CA ILE A 5 -4.70 5.64 -2.21
C ILE A 5 -5.35 4.41 -2.81
N VAL A 6 -6.05 4.60 -3.92
CA VAL A 6 -6.77 3.53 -4.61
C VAL A 6 -5.94 3.08 -5.79
N GLY A 7 -5.57 1.81 -5.79
CA GLY A 7 -4.74 1.25 -6.83
C GLY A 7 -3.33 0.96 -6.33
N SER A 8 -2.92 -0.28 -6.47
CA SER A 8 -1.66 -0.78 -5.92
C SER A 8 -0.59 -1.04 -6.99
N GLY A 9 -0.67 -0.35 -8.12
CA GLY A 9 0.40 -0.37 -9.10
C GLY A 9 1.63 0.37 -8.58
N SER A 10 2.66 0.53 -9.42
CA SER A 10 3.90 1.16 -8.97
C SER A 10 3.69 2.60 -8.50
N TRP A 11 2.84 3.37 -9.19
CA TRP A 11 2.54 4.75 -8.78
C TRP A 11 1.84 4.81 -7.44
N GLY A 12 0.78 4.00 -7.26
CA GLY A 12 0.03 4.01 -6.01
C GLY A 12 0.87 3.58 -4.83
N THR A 13 1.67 2.52 -5.02
CA THR A 13 2.55 2.02 -3.98
C THR A 13 3.60 3.07 -3.60
N ALA A 14 4.23 3.72 -4.58
CA ALA A 14 5.23 4.75 -4.31
C ALA A 14 4.63 5.94 -3.57
N LEU A 15 3.43 6.38 -3.98
CA LEU A 15 2.74 7.48 -3.31
C LEU A 15 2.37 7.12 -1.87
N ALA A 16 1.95 5.87 -1.64
CA ALA A 16 1.62 5.41 -0.31
C ALA A 16 2.83 5.46 0.62
N ILE A 17 3.98 5.02 0.13
CA ILE A 17 5.22 5.07 0.91
C ILE A 17 5.59 6.51 1.26
N LYS A 18 5.53 7.40 0.27
CA LYS A 18 5.83 8.82 0.50
C LYS A 18 4.87 9.45 1.50
N SER A 19 3.59 9.09 1.43
CA SER A 19 2.60 9.61 2.35
C SER A 19 2.88 9.18 3.79
N VAL A 20 3.25 7.92 3.99
CA VAL A 20 3.63 7.43 5.32
C VAL A 20 4.87 8.16 5.83
N MET A 21 5.88 8.34 4.98
CA MET A 21 7.11 9.02 5.35
C MET A 21 6.87 10.49 5.72
N ALA A 22 5.82 11.09 5.16
CA ALA A 22 5.43 12.46 5.50
C ALA A 22 4.62 12.55 6.80
N GLY A 23 4.37 11.42 7.46
CA GLY A 23 3.66 11.39 8.73
C GLY A 23 2.16 11.24 8.62
N ASN A 24 1.64 10.87 7.46
CA ASN A 24 0.20 10.70 7.27
C ASN A 24 -0.26 9.29 7.59
N ASP A 25 -1.50 9.17 8.08
CA ASP A 25 -2.17 7.88 8.21
C ASP A 25 -2.60 7.44 6.81
N THR A 26 -1.92 6.45 6.25
CA THR A 26 -2.10 6.09 4.86
C THR A 26 -2.66 4.69 4.71
N THR A 27 -3.67 4.55 3.87
CA THR A 27 -4.24 3.25 3.48
C THR A 27 -4.08 3.07 1.98
N LEU A 28 -3.54 1.93 1.59
CA LEU A 28 -3.42 1.54 0.19
C LEU A 28 -4.47 0.47 -0.11
N TYR A 29 -5.37 0.76 -1.04
CA TYR A 29 -6.44 -0.16 -1.42
C TYR A 29 -6.03 -0.97 -2.64
N CYS A 30 -6.07 -2.29 -2.48
CA CYS A 30 -5.77 -3.25 -3.54
C CYS A 30 -7.07 -3.79 -4.10
N ARG A 31 -7.14 -3.98 -5.42
CA ARG A 31 -8.33 -4.49 -6.06
C ARG A 31 -8.61 -5.95 -5.69
N ARG A 32 -7.57 -6.76 -5.54
CA ARG A 32 -7.69 -8.18 -5.26
C ARG A 32 -7.18 -8.52 -3.86
N ALA A 33 -7.94 -9.37 -3.17
CA ALA A 33 -7.56 -9.80 -1.83
C ALA A 33 -6.26 -10.60 -1.82
N GLU A 34 -6.02 -11.41 -2.84
CA GLU A 34 -4.79 -12.19 -2.93
C GLU A 34 -3.56 -11.29 -3.02
N PHE A 35 -3.67 -10.22 -3.78
CA PHE A 35 -2.59 -9.27 -3.92
C PHE A 35 -2.34 -8.51 -2.61
N LYS A 36 -3.41 -8.14 -1.92
CA LYS A 36 -3.31 -7.52 -0.60
C LYS A 36 -2.55 -8.45 0.36
N ASP A 37 -2.91 -9.73 0.39
CA ASP A 37 -2.27 -10.69 1.27
C ASP A 37 -0.79 -10.84 0.96
N GLU A 38 -0.43 -10.81 -0.31
CA GLU A 38 0.96 -10.87 -0.74
C GLU A 38 1.75 -9.65 -0.25
N LEU A 39 1.18 -8.45 -0.39
CA LEU A 39 1.82 -7.23 0.08
C LEU A 39 2.05 -7.26 1.59
N ILE A 40 1.08 -7.75 2.34
CA ILE A 40 1.20 -7.84 3.80
C ILE A 40 2.25 -8.88 4.18
N LYS A 41 2.24 -10.03 3.52
CA LYS A 41 3.14 -11.13 3.85
C LYS A 41 4.60 -10.78 3.58
N TYR A 42 4.88 -10.20 2.43
CA TYR A 42 6.27 -9.93 2.01
C TYR A 42 6.72 -8.52 2.33
N LYS A 43 5.81 -7.62 2.70
CA LYS A 43 6.13 -6.20 2.94
C LYS A 43 6.79 -5.57 1.72
N GLU A 44 6.39 -6.01 0.55
CA GLU A 44 6.99 -5.57 -0.71
C GLU A 44 6.01 -5.79 -1.85
N ASN A 45 5.94 -4.83 -2.78
CA ASN A 45 5.14 -4.99 -4.00
C ASN A 45 6.04 -5.55 -5.10
N LYS A 46 6.21 -6.86 -5.11
CA LYS A 46 7.15 -7.52 -6.02
C LYS A 46 6.78 -7.37 -7.48
N SER A 47 5.47 -7.25 -7.77
CA SER A 47 5.00 -7.16 -9.16
C SER A 47 5.26 -5.79 -9.77
N TYR A 48 5.15 -4.71 -8.99
CA TYR A 48 5.17 -3.35 -9.53
C TYR A 48 6.26 -2.47 -8.94
N LEU A 49 6.80 -2.81 -7.78
CA LEU A 49 7.82 -1.98 -7.12
C LEU A 49 8.77 -2.88 -6.31
N ALA A 50 9.44 -3.78 -7.02
CA ALA A 50 10.34 -4.75 -6.39
C ALA A 50 11.55 -4.05 -5.74
N GLY A 51 11.99 -4.60 -4.62
CA GLY A 51 13.17 -4.11 -3.91
C GLY A 51 12.89 -2.99 -2.92
N VAL A 52 11.65 -2.53 -2.82
CA VAL A 52 11.28 -1.46 -1.89
C VAL A 52 10.42 -2.06 -0.77
N ILE A 53 10.87 -1.90 0.47
CA ILE A 53 10.15 -2.44 1.64
C ILE A 53 9.02 -1.49 2.02
N LEU A 54 7.83 -2.04 2.22
CA LEU A 54 6.67 -1.25 2.63
C LEU A 54 6.76 -0.91 4.13
N PRO A 55 6.45 0.34 4.52
CA PRO A 55 6.48 0.70 5.93
C PRO A 55 5.43 -0.06 6.75
N ASP A 56 5.74 -0.36 8.01
CA ASP A 56 4.80 -1.05 8.89
C ASP A 56 3.56 -0.20 9.17
N GLU A 57 3.68 1.11 9.13
CA GLU A 57 2.57 2.04 9.38
C GLU A 57 1.56 2.08 8.24
N LEU A 58 1.93 1.56 7.07
CA LEU A 58 1.03 1.54 5.92
C LEU A 58 -0.07 0.50 6.13
N ILE A 59 -1.32 0.94 6.03
CA ILE A 59 -2.47 0.03 6.10
C ILE A 59 -2.77 -0.44 4.67
N ILE A 60 -2.89 -1.75 4.50
CA ILE A 60 -3.19 -2.34 3.20
C ILE A 60 -4.55 -3.02 3.29
N SER A 61 -5.45 -2.66 2.40
CA SER A 61 -6.83 -3.16 2.43
C SER A 61 -7.30 -3.51 1.03
N SER A 62 -8.26 -4.42 0.94
CA SER A 62 -8.95 -4.71 -0.31
C SER A 62 -10.43 -4.36 -0.23
N ASP A 63 -10.86 -3.72 0.86
CA ASP A 63 -12.25 -3.35 1.09
C ASP A 63 -12.40 -1.84 1.11
N LEU A 64 -12.95 -1.29 0.02
CA LEU A 64 -13.14 0.15 -0.12
C LEU A 64 -14.25 0.70 0.76
N GLN A 65 -15.05 -0.16 1.38
CA GLN A 65 -16.16 0.27 2.23
C GLN A 65 -15.72 0.50 3.68
N THR A 66 -14.51 0.17 4.00
CA THR A 66 -13.93 0.46 5.30
C THR A 66 -13.12 1.76 5.21
#